data_5714549469a7c2aad8bc23a0a066fa27
#
_entry.id   5714549469a7c2aad8bc23a0a066fa27
#
_cell.length_a   1.000
_cell.length_b   1.000
_cell.length_c   1.000
_cell.angle_alpha   90.00
_cell.angle_beta   90.00
_cell.angle_gamma   90.00
#
_symmetry.space_group_name_H-M   'P 1'
#
loop_
_entity.id
_entity.type
_entity.pdbx_description
1 polymer ?
#
loop_
_entity_poly.entity_id
_entity_poly.type
_entity_poly.pdbx_seq_one_letter_code
_entity_poly.pdbx_strand_id
1 'polypeptide(L)'
;GAQIEGKSPEDMFREIDINSNGYALPGWDTERLGEIKELFEKYKNVTSEDLWNNLEYFLNRLMPVCEECDVKMAIHPDDPPWGIFGLPRIITGRESYRRLFDIVPSKYNGITFCTGSLGANKDNDLPAMIREFGDRIYFAHLRNIKVSDRHFNETAHKSSEGSLDMYEIVKALQDVGFDGYVRPDHGRMIWGEVARPGYGLYDRALGAAYLNGLWEAVEKSKK
;
A
#
# COMPACT_ATOMS: atom_id res chain seq x y z
N GLY A 1 8.62 16.30 -7.00
CA GLY A 1 9.02 17.30 -7.98
C GLY A 1 10.20 18.12 -7.49
N ALA A 2 9.98 19.16 -6.70
CA ALA A 2 11.04 20.10 -6.30
C ALA A 2 12.19 19.49 -5.49
N GLN A 3 12.00 18.37 -4.82
CA GLN A 3 13.07 17.69 -4.07
C GLN A 3 14.04 16.90 -4.96
N ILE A 4 13.68 16.68 -6.22
CA ILE A 4 14.46 15.88 -7.18
C ILE A 4 15.14 16.76 -8.22
N GLU A 5 14.69 18.01 -8.37
CA GLU A 5 15.18 18.93 -9.37
C GLU A 5 16.65 19.30 -9.11
N GLY A 6 17.54 18.95 -10.03
CA GLY A 6 18.97 19.25 -9.97
C GLY A 6 19.84 18.29 -9.17
N LYS A 7 19.28 17.17 -8.64
CA LYS A 7 20.05 16.15 -7.92
C LYS A 7 20.41 15.00 -8.84
N SER A 8 21.65 14.51 -8.71
CA SER A 8 22.03 13.25 -9.35
C SER A 8 21.33 12.06 -8.69
N PRO A 9 21.18 10.93 -9.36
CA PRO A 9 20.69 9.69 -8.72
C PRO A 9 21.51 9.33 -7.48
N GLU A 10 22.81 9.52 -7.49
CA GLU A 10 23.72 9.28 -6.38
C GLU A 10 23.42 10.17 -5.18
N ASP A 11 23.14 11.47 -5.40
CA ASP A 11 22.77 12.41 -4.34
C ASP A 11 21.41 12.05 -3.73
N MET A 12 20.46 11.61 -4.55
CA MET A 12 19.15 11.17 -4.09
C MET A 12 19.25 9.92 -3.20
N PHE A 13 20.07 8.94 -3.60
CA PHE A 13 20.31 7.75 -2.80
C PHE A 13 21.02 8.08 -1.49
N ARG A 14 22.01 8.98 -1.53
CA ARG A 14 22.70 9.43 -0.33
C ARG A 14 21.78 10.13 0.66
N GLU A 15 20.82 10.93 0.18
CA GLU A 15 19.79 11.54 1.04
C GLU A 15 18.84 10.50 1.64
N ILE A 16 18.45 9.49 0.88
CA ILE A 16 17.63 8.39 1.39
C ILE A 16 18.37 7.65 2.50
N ASP A 17 19.64 7.34 2.30
CA ASP A 17 20.48 6.67 3.30
C ASP A 17 20.63 7.52 4.57
N ILE A 18 20.94 8.80 4.44
CA ILE A 18 21.04 9.74 5.57
C ILE A 18 19.69 9.87 6.30
N ASN A 19 18.60 10.04 5.56
CA ASN A 19 17.26 10.21 6.12
C ASN A 19 16.69 8.92 6.72
N SER A 20 17.21 7.76 6.30
CA SER A 20 16.85 6.46 6.85
C SER A 20 17.73 6.00 8.02
N ASN A 21 18.67 6.84 8.47
CA ASN A 21 19.68 6.48 9.47
C ASN A 21 20.46 5.20 9.13
N GLY A 22 20.81 5.02 7.87
CA GLY A 22 21.49 3.81 7.40
C GLY A 22 20.58 2.57 7.34
N TYR A 23 19.27 2.74 7.50
CA TYR A 23 18.31 1.65 7.31
C TYR A 23 18.02 1.52 5.81
N ALA A 24 18.89 0.79 5.12
CA ALA A 24 18.71 0.53 3.71
C ALA A 24 17.44 -0.32 3.47
N LEU A 25 16.58 0.13 2.57
CA LEU A 25 15.55 -0.73 1.99
C LEU A 25 16.26 -1.77 1.12
N PRO A 26 15.90 -3.06 1.18
CA PRO A 26 16.37 -4.02 0.21
C PRO A 26 16.12 -3.48 -1.21
N GLY A 27 17.17 -3.29 -2.01
CA GLY A 27 17.11 -2.70 -3.35
C GLY A 27 17.41 -1.19 -3.42
N TRP A 28 17.56 -0.48 -2.31
CA TRP A 28 17.92 0.95 -2.26
C TRP A 28 19.23 1.20 -1.52
N ASP A 29 20.04 0.16 -1.41
CA ASP A 29 21.35 0.21 -0.81
C ASP A 29 22.33 0.87 -1.79
N THR A 30 23.00 1.92 -1.35
CA THR A 30 23.98 2.64 -2.19
C THR A 30 25.12 1.75 -2.66
N GLU A 31 25.50 0.76 -1.86
CA GLU A 31 26.51 -0.23 -2.20
C GLU A 31 26.04 -1.19 -3.31
N ARG A 32 24.72 -1.29 -3.52
CA ARG A 32 24.10 -2.17 -4.52
C ARG A 32 23.58 -1.44 -5.77
N LEU A 33 23.94 -0.17 -5.96
CA LEU A 33 23.54 0.60 -7.15
C LEU A 33 23.91 -0.08 -8.47
N GLY A 34 25.04 -0.78 -8.52
CA GLY A 34 25.43 -1.57 -9.68
C GLY A 34 24.44 -2.69 -9.98
N GLU A 35 24.02 -3.43 -8.95
CA GLU A 35 23.03 -4.50 -9.07
C GLU A 35 21.65 -3.97 -9.50
N ILE A 36 21.24 -2.81 -9.01
CA ILE A 36 19.99 -2.18 -9.43
C ILE A 36 20.00 -1.86 -10.92
N LYS A 37 21.10 -1.33 -11.45
CA LYS A 37 21.24 -1.08 -12.89
C LYS A 37 21.11 -2.37 -13.71
N GLU A 38 21.76 -3.44 -13.27
CA GLU A 38 21.64 -4.77 -13.90
C GLU A 38 20.19 -5.29 -13.85
N LEU A 39 19.50 -5.09 -12.72
CA LEU A 39 18.10 -5.49 -12.58
C LEU A 39 17.21 -4.69 -13.54
N PHE A 40 17.39 -3.38 -13.66
CA PHE A 40 16.66 -2.57 -14.65
C PHE A 40 16.89 -3.06 -16.07
N GLU A 41 18.13 -3.42 -16.45
CA GLU A 41 18.40 -4.00 -17.77
C GLU A 41 17.70 -5.35 -17.97
N LYS A 42 17.66 -6.21 -16.95
CA LYS A 42 16.94 -7.50 -17.01
C LYS A 42 15.43 -7.33 -17.16
N TYR A 43 14.86 -6.33 -16.49
CA TYR A 43 13.41 -6.10 -16.45
C TYR A 43 12.90 -5.11 -17.50
N LYS A 44 13.75 -4.44 -18.26
CA LYS A 44 13.36 -3.37 -19.21
C LYS A 44 12.34 -3.76 -20.27
N ASN A 45 12.28 -5.06 -20.60
CA ASN A 45 11.35 -5.61 -21.59
C ASN A 45 10.16 -6.32 -20.94
N VAL A 46 10.07 -6.36 -19.61
CA VAL A 46 8.97 -7.01 -18.89
C VAL A 46 7.71 -6.17 -19.02
N THR A 47 6.67 -6.78 -19.54
CA THR A 47 5.35 -6.16 -19.72
C THR A 47 4.42 -6.40 -18.53
N SER A 48 3.32 -5.67 -18.47
CA SER A 48 2.27 -5.94 -17.48
C SER A 48 1.72 -7.37 -17.61
N GLU A 49 1.59 -7.88 -18.84
CA GLU A 49 1.12 -9.25 -19.08
C GLU A 49 2.11 -10.31 -18.57
N ASP A 50 3.41 -10.06 -18.70
CA ASP A 50 4.43 -10.96 -18.12
C ASP A 50 4.30 -11.02 -16.59
N LEU A 51 4.05 -9.87 -15.94
CA LEU A 51 3.82 -9.83 -14.49
C LEU A 51 2.55 -10.57 -14.10
N TRP A 52 1.46 -10.41 -14.85
CA TRP A 52 0.21 -11.14 -14.62
C TRP A 52 0.38 -12.65 -14.80
N ASN A 53 1.06 -13.09 -15.85
CA ASN A 53 1.35 -14.50 -16.09
C ASN A 53 2.21 -15.10 -14.97
N ASN A 54 3.21 -14.36 -14.50
CA ASN A 54 4.04 -14.78 -13.38
C ASN A 54 3.26 -14.87 -12.06
N LEU A 55 2.37 -13.91 -11.80
CA LEU A 55 1.50 -13.91 -10.63
C LEU A 55 0.51 -15.07 -10.67
N GLU A 56 -0.13 -15.33 -11.80
CA GLU A 56 -1.01 -16.48 -12.00
C GLU A 56 -0.29 -17.80 -11.77
N TYR A 57 0.89 -17.97 -12.37
CA TYR A 57 1.72 -19.16 -12.16
C TYR A 57 2.06 -19.37 -10.68
N PHE A 58 2.47 -18.31 -9.99
CA PHE A 58 2.80 -18.35 -8.56
C PHE A 58 1.59 -18.72 -7.70
N LEU A 59 0.48 -18.02 -7.90
CA LEU A 59 -0.72 -18.23 -7.10
C LEU A 59 -1.33 -19.63 -7.31
N ASN A 60 -1.37 -20.13 -8.56
CA ASN A 60 -1.88 -21.47 -8.84
C ASN A 60 -1.07 -22.58 -8.15
N ARG A 61 0.22 -22.35 -7.87
CA ARG A 61 1.05 -23.30 -7.13
C ARG A 61 0.93 -23.13 -5.62
N LEU A 62 0.67 -21.91 -5.16
CA LEU A 62 0.59 -21.59 -3.75
C LEU A 62 -0.78 -21.91 -3.15
N MET A 63 -1.86 -21.66 -3.88
CA MET A 63 -3.22 -21.79 -3.34
C MET A 63 -3.56 -23.17 -2.78
N PRO A 64 -3.19 -24.29 -3.40
CA PRO A 64 -3.46 -25.61 -2.81
C PRO A 64 -2.85 -25.77 -1.41
N VAL A 65 -1.65 -25.25 -1.18
CA VAL A 65 -1.00 -25.28 0.14
C VAL A 65 -1.71 -24.35 1.12
N CYS A 66 -2.11 -23.15 0.65
CA CYS A 66 -2.88 -22.21 1.46
C CYS A 66 -4.23 -22.80 1.92
N GLU A 67 -4.89 -23.53 1.04
CA GLU A 67 -6.16 -24.22 1.33
C GLU A 67 -5.97 -25.38 2.31
N GLU A 68 -4.92 -26.19 2.12
CA GLU A 68 -4.58 -27.29 3.03
C GLU A 68 -4.22 -26.80 4.43
N CYS A 69 -3.48 -25.68 4.51
CA CYS A 69 -3.01 -25.12 5.78
C CYS A 69 -3.99 -24.12 6.43
N ASP A 70 -5.11 -23.82 5.79
CA ASP A 70 -6.06 -22.76 6.19
C ASP A 70 -5.38 -21.39 6.36
N VAL A 71 -4.49 -21.02 5.42
CA VAL A 71 -3.73 -19.75 5.43
C VAL A 71 -4.21 -18.87 4.30
N LYS A 72 -4.87 -17.76 4.63
CA LYS A 72 -5.31 -16.77 3.65
C LYS A 72 -4.14 -15.89 3.22
N MET A 73 -3.90 -15.82 1.92
CA MET A 73 -2.97 -14.86 1.33
C MET A 73 -3.64 -13.50 1.15
N ALA A 74 -2.88 -12.43 1.32
CA ALA A 74 -3.38 -11.08 1.19
C ALA A 74 -2.37 -10.21 0.44
N ILE A 75 -2.50 -10.13 -0.89
CA ILE A 75 -1.59 -9.33 -1.71
C ILE A 75 -1.76 -7.85 -1.40
N HIS A 76 -0.64 -7.17 -1.21
CA HIS A 76 -0.61 -5.71 -1.03
C HIS A 76 -0.64 -5.02 -2.40
N PRO A 77 -1.40 -3.91 -2.56
CA PRO A 77 -1.35 -3.13 -3.79
C PRO A 77 0.03 -2.51 -4.00
N ASP A 78 0.32 -2.22 -5.26
CA ASP A 78 1.53 -1.48 -5.61
C ASP A 78 1.51 -0.07 -4.98
N ASP A 79 2.65 0.38 -4.44
CA ASP A 79 2.82 1.70 -3.86
C ASP A 79 4.04 2.40 -4.50
N PRO A 80 3.82 3.44 -5.32
CA PRO A 80 2.55 4.00 -5.81
C PRO A 80 1.82 3.06 -6.79
N PRO A 81 0.49 3.26 -7.02
CA PRO A 81 -0.32 2.42 -7.90
C PRO A 81 -0.19 2.82 -9.38
N TRP A 82 1.03 3.00 -9.84
CA TRP A 82 1.41 3.26 -11.24
C TRP A 82 2.85 2.83 -11.50
N GLY A 83 3.19 2.60 -12.76
CA GLY A 83 4.54 2.23 -13.18
C GLY A 83 5.60 3.25 -12.75
N ILE A 84 6.77 2.78 -12.31
CA ILE A 84 7.90 3.61 -11.92
C ILE A 84 9.18 3.16 -12.62
N PHE A 85 10.07 4.09 -12.92
CA PHE A 85 11.34 3.81 -13.60
C PHE A 85 11.19 3.07 -14.95
N GLY A 86 10.04 3.23 -15.62
CA GLY A 86 9.74 2.50 -16.86
C GLY A 86 9.27 1.04 -16.66
N LEU A 87 9.17 0.58 -15.42
CA LEU A 87 8.68 -0.75 -15.09
C LEU A 87 7.18 -0.72 -14.78
N PRO A 88 6.40 -1.71 -15.26
CA PRO A 88 4.98 -1.80 -15.00
C PRO A 88 4.69 -2.19 -13.54
N ARG A 89 3.49 -1.85 -13.09
CA ARG A 89 2.85 -2.32 -11.85
C ARG A 89 1.46 -2.81 -12.18
N ILE A 90 0.98 -3.83 -11.47
CA ILE A 90 -0.24 -4.55 -11.87
C ILE A 90 -1.34 -4.56 -10.81
N ILE A 91 -1.04 -4.34 -9.54
CA ILE A 91 -2.05 -4.30 -8.47
C ILE A 91 -2.31 -2.82 -8.11
N THR A 92 -3.09 -2.13 -8.93
CA THR A 92 -3.17 -0.66 -8.92
C THR A 92 -4.57 -0.10 -8.66
N GLY A 93 -5.61 -0.94 -8.65
CA GLY A 93 -6.98 -0.47 -8.45
C GLY A 93 -8.04 -1.56 -8.68
N ARG A 94 -9.27 -1.10 -8.86
CA ARG A 94 -10.46 -1.97 -8.95
C ARG A 94 -10.32 -3.08 -10.00
N GLU A 95 -9.96 -2.74 -11.24
CA GLU A 95 -9.88 -3.71 -12.33
C GLU A 95 -8.75 -4.74 -12.12
N SER A 96 -7.65 -4.33 -11.49
CA SER A 96 -6.59 -5.28 -11.15
C SER A 96 -7.02 -6.28 -10.08
N TYR A 97 -7.85 -5.88 -9.12
CA TYR A 97 -8.42 -6.81 -8.13
C TYR A 97 -9.43 -7.77 -8.76
N ARG A 98 -10.27 -7.31 -9.68
CA ARG A 98 -11.16 -8.19 -10.46
C ARG A 98 -10.34 -9.24 -11.19
N ARG A 99 -9.34 -8.82 -11.95
CA ARG A 99 -8.44 -9.72 -12.67
C ARG A 99 -7.73 -10.71 -11.72
N LEU A 100 -7.24 -10.24 -10.58
CA LEU A 100 -6.60 -11.10 -9.57
C LEU A 100 -7.50 -12.25 -9.11
N PHE A 101 -8.78 -11.97 -8.90
CA PHE A 101 -9.75 -12.98 -8.46
C PHE A 101 -10.24 -13.86 -9.60
N ASP A 102 -10.27 -13.36 -10.83
CA ASP A 102 -10.63 -14.13 -12.02
C ASP A 102 -9.57 -15.16 -12.39
N ILE A 103 -8.27 -14.78 -12.33
CA ILE A 103 -7.17 -15.71 -12.68
C ILE A 103 -7.00 -16.83 -11.65
N VAL A 104 -7.29 -16.58 -10.36
CA VAL A 104 -7.23 -17.59 -9.30
C VAL A 104 -8.40 -17.37 -8.33
N PRO A 105 -9.55 -18.01 -8.57
CA PRO A 105 -10.80 -17.73 -7.85
C PRO A 105 -10.88 -18.31 -6.44
N SER A 106 -9.80 -18.88 -5.90
CA SER A 106 -9.77 -19.40 -4.53
C SER A 106 -10.11 -18.32 -3.50
N LYS A 107 -10.92 -18.66 -2.51
CA LYS A 107 -11.21 -17.78 -1.36
C LYS A 107 -9.98 -17.48 -0.50
N TYR A 108 -8.90 -18.25 -0.65
CA TYR A 108 -7.63 -17.99 0.04
C TYR A 108 -6.75 -16.95 -0.69
N ASN A 109 -7.11 -16.59 -1.94
CA ASN A 109 -6.52 -15.50 -2.69
C ASN A 109 -7.25 -14.20 -2.36
N GLY A 110 -6.71 -13.40 -1.46
CA GLY A 110 -7.30 -12.14 -1.00
C GLY A 110 -6.34 -10.96 -1.08
N ILE A 111 -6.72 -9.88 -0.45
CA ILE A 111 -6.00 -8.61 -0.52
C ILE A 111 -5.72 -8.00 0.85
N THR A 112 -4.59 -7.33 0.94
CA THR A 112 -4.35 -6.28 1.92
C THR A 112 -4.88 -4.98 1.32
N PHE A 113 -5.94 -4.42 1.88
CA PHE A 113 -6.50 -3.16 1.40
C PHE A 113 -5.72 -2.00 2.00
N CYS A 114 -4.85 -1.38 1.21
CA CYS A 114 -4.05 -0.24 1.65
C CYS A 114 -4.62 1.07 1.10
N THR A 115 -5.18 1.90 1.98
CA THR A 115 -5.82 3.16 1.60
C THR A 115 -4.82 4.18 1.06
N GLY A 116 -3.61 4.22 1.59
CA GLY A 116 -2.58 5.15 1.13
C GLY A 116 -2.06 4.80 -0.26
N SER A 117 -1.80 3.50 -0.52
CA SER A 117 -1.34 3.05 -1.84
C SER A 117 -2.42 3.27 -2.90
N LEU A 118 -3.61 2.72 -2.70
CA LEU A 118 -4.72 2.84 -3.65
C LEU A 118 -5.22 4.27 -3.81
N GLY A 119 -5.31 5.02 -2.70
CA GLY A 119 -5.81 6.40 -2.69
C GLY A 119 -4.87 7.43 -3.32
N ALA A 120 -3.61 7.05 -3.62
CA ALA A 120 -2.72 7.87 -4.42
C ALA A 120 -3.24 8.04 -5.86
N ASN A 121 -4.00 7.08 -6.38
CA ASN A 121 -4.75 7.21 -7.62
C ASN A 121 -6.17 7.73 -7.32
N LYS A 122 -6.46 8.95 -7.78
CA LYS A 122 -7.74 9.64 -7.57
C LYS A 122 -8.94 8.94 -8.24
N ASP A 123 -8.69 8.07 -9.20
CA ASP A 123 -9.74 7.30 -9.89
C ASP A 123 -10.23 6.10 -9.06
N ASN A 124 -9.55 5.76 -7.98
CA ASN A 124 -9.94 4.70 -7.06
C ASN A 124 -10.96 5.23 -6.03
N ASP A 125 -12.21 4.84 -6.16
CA ASP A 125 -13.24 5.03 -5.12
C ASP A 125 -13.06 3.96 -4.04
N LEU A 126 -12.31 4.30 -2.98
CA LEU A 126 -11.95 3.34 -1.94
C LEU A 126 -13.15 2.76 -1.19
N PRO A 127 -14.15 3.54 -0.74
CA PRO A 127 -15.35 2.99 -0.11
C PRO A 127 -16.12 2.03 -1.01
N ALA A 128 -16.25 2.35 -2.31
CA ALA A 128 -16.91 1.46 -3.26
C ALA A 128 -16.11 0.17 -3.49
N MET A 129 -14.78 0.25 -3.58
CA MET A 129 -13.91 -0.92 -3.70
C MET A 129 -13.99 -1.82 -2.46
N ILE A 130 -14.03 -1.25 -1.25
CA ILE A 130 -14.21 -2.02 -0.02
C ILE A 130 -15.53 -2.78 -0.04
N ARG A 131 -16.62 -2.15 -0.47
CA ARG A 131 -17.93 -2.81 -0.55
C ARG A 131 -17.96 -3.91 -1.61
N GLU A 132 -17.22 -3.75 -2.71
CA GLU A 132 -17.13 -4.75 -3.77
C GLU A 132 -16.31 -5.98 -3.38
N PHE A 133 -15.19 -5.77 -2.68
CA PHE A 133 -14.20 -6.82 -2.39
C PHE A 133 -14.14 -7.24 -0.91
N GLY A 134 -15.10 -6.83 -0.10
CA GLY A 134 -15.07 -7.00 1.35
C GLY A 134 -14.82 -8.42 1.83
N ASP A 135 -15.37 -9.42 1.13
CA ASP A 135 -15.18 -10.84 1.42
C ASP A 135 -13.77 -11.37 1.12
N ARG A 136 -12.95 -10.58 0.46
CA ARG A 136 -11.56 -10.88 0.08
C ARG A 136 -10.54 -9.96 0.77
N ILE A 137 -10.97 -9.02 1.58
CA ILE A 137 -10.08 -8.17 2.38
C ILE A 137 -9.72 -8.93 3.66
N TYR A 138 -8.48 -9.36 3.80
CA TYR A 138 -8.01 -10.09 4.98
C TYR A 138 -7.13 -9.27 5.90
N PHE A 139 -6.63 -8.14 5.40
CA PHE A 139 -5.85 -7.18 6.17
C PHE A 139 -6.13 -5.77 5.64
N ALA A 140 -6.20 -4.79 6.51
CA ALA A 140 -6.39 -3.40 6.13
C ALA A 140 -5.25 -2.51 6.64
N HIS A 141 -4.63 -1.77 5.74
CA HIS A 141 -3.71 -0.68 6.04
C HIS A 141 -4.47 0.65 5.87
N LEU A 142 -4.73 1.32 6.98
CA LEU A 142 -5.52 2.55 6.99
C LEU A 142 -4.63 3.76 7.30
N ARG A 143 -4.05 4.33 6.28
CA ARG A 143 -3.30 5.60 6.37
C ARG A 143 -3.92 6.66 5.50
N ASN A 144 -3.80 7.92 5.90
CA ASN A 144 -4.19 9.05 5.07
C ASN A 144 -2.97 9.61 4.34
N ILE A 145 -3.20 10.15 3.17
CA ILE A 145 -2.18 10.81 2.34
C ILE A 145 -2.74 12.11 1.77
N LYS A 146 -1.89 13.07 1.50
CA LYS A 146 -2.25 14.29 0.76
C LYS A 146 -1.80 14.15 -0.68
N VAL A 147 -2.77 14.05 -1.59
CA VAL A 147 -2.53 13.90 -3.02
C VAL A 147 -2.56 15.27 -3.70
N SER A 148 -1.52 15.59 -4.48
CA SER A 148 -1.43 16.76 -5.34
C SER A 148 -0.90 16.35 -6.71
N ASP A 149 -1.68 16.52 -7.75
CA ASP A 149 -1.37 16.09 -9.12
C ASP A 149 -0.79 14.67 -9.20
N ARG A 150 0.52 14.55 -9.43
CA ARG A 150 1.24 13.28 -9.53
C ARG A 150 2.09 12.97 -8.29
N HIS A 151 1.86 13.66 -7.19
CA HIS A 151 2.60 13.49 -5.94
C HIS A 151 1.66 13.21 -4.80
N PHE A 152 2.13 12.49 -3.82
CA PHE A 152 1.44 12.37 -2.54
C PHE A 152 2.46 12.42 -1.39
N ASN A 153 2.00 12.87 -0.25
CA ASN A 153 2.78 12.93 0.97
C ASN A 153 2.04 12.26 2.10
N GLU A 154 2.78 11.70 3.04
CA GLU A 154 2.20 11.19 4.29
C GLU A 154 1.61 12.34 5.10
N THR A 155 0.45 12.10 5.70
CA THR A 155 -0.23 13.06 6.59
C THR A 155 -0.65 12.38 7.90
N ALA A 156 -1.21 13.16 8.83
CA ALA A 156 -1.95 12.56 9.93
C ALA A 156 -3.16 11.77 9.42
N HIS A 157 -3.59 10.77 10.20
CA HIS A 157 -4.68 9.87 9.79
C HIS A 157 -6.05 10.55 9.69
N LYS A 158 -6.24 11.70 10.36
CA LYS A 158 -7.50 12.44 10.35
C LYS A 158 -7.89 12.87 8.93
N SER A 159 -9.18 12.70 8.55
CA SER A 159 -9.68 13.02 7.20
C SER A 159 -9.38 14.47 6.77
N SER A 160 -9.43 15.43 7.69
CA SER A 160 -9.16 16.86 7.38
C SER A 160 -7.70 17.16 7.02
N GLU A 161 -6.77 16.28 7.32
CA GLU A 161 -5.34 16.47 7.09
C GLU A 161 -4.88 15.94 5.73
N GLY A 162 -5.63 15.01 5.16
CA GLY A 162 -5.27 14.35 3.91
C GLY A 162 -6.30 14.54 2.80
N SER A 163 -6.27 13.63 1.86
CA SER A 163 -7.19 13.58 0.71
C SER A 163 -8.24 12.48 0.83
N LEU A 164 -8.10 11.59 1.82
CA LEU A 164 -8.99 10.45 1.99
C LEU A 164 -10.00 10.72 3.11
N ASP A 165 -11.27 10.36 2.86
CA ASP A 165 -12.30 10.36 3.89
C ASP A 165 -12.21 9.06 4.71
N MET A 166 -11.48 9.14 5.83
CA MET A 166 -11.26 8.00 6.70
C MET A 166 -12.54 7.53 7.39
N TYR A 167 -13.55 8.42 7.54
CA TYR A 167 -14.85 8.02 8.09
C TYR A 167 -15.59 7.10 7.11
N GLU A 168 -15.71 7.48 5.84
CA GLU A 168 -16.39 6.66 4.83
C GLU A 168 -15.62 5.34 4.57
N ILE A 169 -14.31 5.35 4.69
CA ILE A 169 -13.48 4.12 4.60
C ILE A 169 -13.80 3.16 5.74
N VAL A 170 -13.76 3.64 7.00
CA VAL A 170 -14.07 2.80 8.17
C VAL A 170 -15.51 2.32 8.14
N LYS A 171 -16.45 3.21 7.73
CA LYS A 171 -17.84 2.84 7.55
C LYS A 171 -18.01 1.73 6.51
N ALA A 172 -17.34 1.82 5.38
CA ALA A 172 -17.38 0.77 4.34
C ALA A 172 -16.86 -0.57 4.85
N LEU A 173 -15.75 -0.59 5.61
CA LEU A 173 -15.23 -1.81 6.23
C LEU A 173 -16.25 -2.44 7.20
N GLN A 174 -16.90 -1.63 8.02
CA GLN A 174 -17.95 -2.12 8.91
C GLN A 174 -19.21 -2.58 8.16
N ASP A 175 -19.54 -1.92 7.05
CA ASP A 175 -20.72 -2.28 6.24
C ASP A 175 -20.55 -3.69 5.61
N VAL A 176 -19.32 -4.10 5.30
CA VAL A 176 -19.03 -5.44 4.78
C VAL A 176 -18.71 -6.48 5.86
N GLY A 177 -18.79 -6.08 7.14
CA GLY A 177 -18.53 -6.99 8.26
C GLY A 177 -17.05 -7.38 8.38
N PHE A 178 -16.13 -6.50 8.00
CA PHE A 178 -14.70 -6.78 8.12
C PHE A 178 -14.29 -7.01 9.58
N ASP A 179 -13.71 -8.17 9.86
CA ASP A 179 -13.25 -8.64 11.17
C ASP A 179 -11.74 -8.91 11.24
N GLY A 180 -11.01 -8.58 10.18
CA GLY A 180 -9.56 -8.76 10.08
C GLY A 180 -8.75 -7.72 10.86
N TYR A 181 -7.44 -7.81 10.72
CA TYR A 181 -6.53 -6.86 11.36
C TYR A 181 -6.49 -5.54 10.62
N VAL A 182 -6.49 -4.44 11.40
CA VAL A 182 -6.26 -3.07 10.92
C VAL A 182 -4.93 -2.55 11.45
N ARG A 183 -4.17 -1.93 10.58
CA ARG A 183 -2.92 -1.29 10.94
C ARG A 183 -2.93 0.16 10.45
N PRO A 184 -2.42 1.14 11.23
CA PRO A 184 -2.30 2.54 10.80
C PRO A 184 -1.25 2.75 9.70
N ASP A 185 -0.52 1.70 9.34
CA ASP A 185 0.48 1.61 8.29
C ASP A 185 1.68 2.55 8.50
N HIS A 186 1.71 3.70 7.82
CA HIS A 186 2.78 4.67 7.95
C HIS A 186 2.54 5.70 9.05
N GLY A 187 3.63 6.37 9.47
CA GLY A 187 3.61 7.49 10.41
C GLY A 187 4.77 8.43 10.12
N ARG A 188 4.50 9.72 10.24
CA ARG A 188 5.52 10.75 10.12
C ARG A 188 6.44 10.76 11.33
N MET A 189 7.68 11.23 11.16
CA MET A 189 8.53 11.56 12.31
C MET A 189 8.01 12.85 12.96
N ILE A 190 7.45 12.74 14.16
CA ILE A 190 6.97 13.88 14.94
C ILE A 190 7.68 13.94 16.29
N TRP A 191 7.66 15.10 16.94
CA TRP A 191 8.20 15.34 18.28
C TRP A 191 9.69 14.98 18.45
N GLY A 192 10.48 15.17 17.40
CA GLY A 192 11.92 14.89 17.45
C GLY A 192 12.28 13.41 17.36
N GLU A 193 11.32 12.55 17.04
CA GLU A 193 11.58 11.14 16.77
C GLU A 193 12.53 10.98 15.58
N VAL A 194 13.48 10.08 15.70
CA VAL A 194 14.40 9.70 14.66
C VAL A 194 14.23 8.21 14.40
N ALA A 195 13.68 7.86 13.24
CA ALA A 195 13.41 6.49 12.83
C ALA A 195 13.46 6.39 11.30
N ARG A 196 13.21 5.21 10.78
CA ARG A 196 13.07 5.01 9.34
C ARG A 196 11.94 5.89 8.78
N PRO A 197 12.15 6.64 7.69
CA PRO A 197 11.10 7.46 7.07
C PRO A 197 9.82 6.65 6.79
N GLY A 198 8.67 7.22 7.16
CA GLY A 198 7.37 6.56 7.06
C GLY A 198 7.03 5.62 8.22
N TYR A 199 7.93 5.42 9.19
CA TYR A 199 7.72 4.48 10.29
C TYR A 199 7.77 5.13 11.68
N GLY A 200 7.45 6.43 11.79
CA GLY A 200 7.34 7.15 13.05
C GLY A 200 6.36 6.47 14.01
N LEU A 201 6.85 6.13 15.20
CA LEU A 201 6.08 5.38 16.21
C LEU A 201 4.95 6.23 16.80
N TYR A 202 5.25 7.48 17.14
CA TYR A 202 4.27 8.37 17.77
C TYR A 202 3.09 8.66 16.85
N ASP A 203 3.35 8.99 15.58
CA ASP A 203 2.28 9.29 14.62
C ASP A 203 1.44 8.05 14.29
N ARG A 204 2.06 6.85 14.26
CA ARG A 204 1.31 5.59 14.13
C ARG A 204 0.46 5.29 15.36
N ALA A 205 0.95 5.59 16.56
CA ALA A 205 0.16 5.43 17.77
C ALA A 205 -1.05 6.37 17.80
N LEU A 206 -0.87 7.63 17.37
CA LEU A 206 -1.98 8.58 17.19
C LEU A 206 -2.95 8.10 16.12
N GLY A 207 -2.44 7.57 15.02
CA GLY A 207 -3.25 6.97 13.96
C GLY A 207 -4.09 5.79 14.47
N ALA A 208 -3.50 4.88 15.22
CA ALA A 208 -4.21 3.75 15.84
C ALA A 208 -5.31 4.24 16.80
N ALA A 209 -5.02 5.23 17.64
CA ALA A 209 -6.01 5.81 18.55
C ALA A 209 -7.17 6.47 17.79
N TYR A 210 -6.87 7.23 16.74
CA TYR A 210 -7.87 7.85 15.88
C TYR A 210 -8.77 6.80 15.20
N LEU A 211 -8.18 5.75 14.61
CA LEU A 211 -8.92 4.69 13.93
C LEU A 211 -9.82 3.92 14.90
N ASN A 212 -9.37 3.63 16.11
CA ASN A 212 -10.18 2.99 17.14
C ASN A 212 -11.38 3.87 17.54
N GLY A 213 -11.15 5.16 17.78
CA GLY A 213 -12.24 6.10 18.09
C GLY A 213 -13.24 6.24 16.95
N LEU A 214 -12.75 6.27 15.70
CA LEU A 214 -13.58 6.32 14.50
C LEU A 214 -14.40 5.04 14.34
N TRP A 215 -13.79 3.88 14.55
CA TRP A 215 -14.46 2.58 14.52
C TRP A 215 -15.61 2.50 15.53
N GLU A 216 -15.34 2.89 16.78
CA GLU A 216 -16.36 2.95 17.83
C GLU A 216 -17.51 3.92 17.47
N ALA A 217 -17.18 5.09 16.93
CA ALA A 217 -18.18 6.08 16.55
C ALA A 217 -19.12 5.56 15.45
N VAL A 218 -18.57 4.93 14.40
CA VAL A 218 -19.35 4.34 13.31
C VAL A 218 -20.21 3.18 13.83
N GLU A 219 -19.67 2.31 14.68
CA GLU A 219 -20.43 1.19 15.28
C GLU A 219 -21.63 1.70 16.10
N LYS A 220 -21.42 2.74 16.91
CA LYS A 220 -22.50 3.36 17.71
C LYS A 220 -23.55 4.07 16.85
N SER A 221 -23.17 4.62 15.71
CA SER A 221 -24.10 5.29 14.80
C SER A 221 -25.09 4.36 14.10
N LYS A 222 -24.82 3.04 14.13
CA LYS A 222 -25.69 2.00 13.55
C LYS A 222 -26.75 1.48 14.51
N LYS A 223 -26.69 1.87 15.76
CA LYS A 223 -27.66 1.51 16.82
C LYS A 223 -28.74 2.59 16.94
#